data_20b9c0d6b7140fe7652a9e3f8c9b0638
#
_entry.id   20b9c0d6b7140fe7652a9e3f8c9b0638
#
_cell.length_a   1.000
_cell.length_b   1.000
_cell.length_c   1.000
_cell.angle_alpha   90.00
_cell.angle_beta   90.00
_cell.angle_gamma   90.00
#
_symmetry.space_group_name_H-M   'P 1'
#
loop_
_entity.id
_entity.type
_entity.pdbx_description
1 polymer ?
#
loop_
_entity_poly.entity_id
_entity_poly.type
_entity_poly.pdbx_seq_one_letter_code
_entity_poly.pdbx_strand_id
1 'polypeptide(L)'
;MKKLLLFSLLALLALGVRSQSADKPGNWKLIASDEYPAEDVGVATYTVTTDFNADPTGVKNSLDAFQTALTKLGENRRGGVLFVPAGRYRISGKLFIPTGVTMRGEWKRPVKGKPVEGTILMVDTQSGSETESGAFITMEPSTALTHLTIWYPHQDPDNIKPYPPTILYGREGVWGNDYCNVRHVTLVNSYSGIVLSRKN
;
A
#
# COMPACT_ATOMS: atom_id res chain seq x y z
N MET A 1 40.93 47.09 -57.98
CA MET A 1 39.98 47.38 -56.88
C MET A 1 39.13 46.13 -56.62
N LYS A 2 39.55 45.30 -55.66
CA LYS A 2 38.83 44.02 -55.31
C LYS A 2 38.05 44.26 -54.03
N LYS A 3 36.74 44.20 -54.16
CA LYS A 3 35.83 44.23 -52.98
C LYS A 3 35.87 42.93 -52.25
N LEU A 4 36.32 42.93 -51.02
CA LEU A 4 36.31 41.81 -50.10
C LEU A 4 34.91 41.69 -49.46
N LEU A 5 34.16 40.70 -49.82
CA LEU A 5 32.86 40.36 -49.16
C LEU A 5 33.16 39.52 -47.92
N LEU A 6 32.90 40.10 -46.77
CA LEU A 6 33.00 39.46 -45.46
C LEU A 6 31.68 38.68 -45.20
N PHE A 7 31.69 37.36 -45.38
CA PHE A 7 30.58 36.53 -44.93
C PHE A 7 30.72 36.27 -43.44
N SER A 8 29.89 36.94 -42.64
CA SER A 8 29.74 36.63 -41.25
C SER A 8 28.88 35.37 -41.10
N LEU A 9 29.54 34.26 -40.81
CA LEU A 9 28.88 33.02 -40.43
C LEU A 9 28.32 33.12 -39.01
N LEU A 10 27.02 33.39 -38.90
CA LEU A 10 26.29 33.39 -37.64
C LEU A 10 26.07 31.92 -37.24
N ALA A 11 26.94 31.37 -36.43
CA ALA A 11 26.75 30.07 -35.84
C ALA A 11 25.62 30.17 -34.80
N LEU A 12 24.42 29.76 -35.20
CA LEU A 12 23.31 29.53 -34.28
C LEU A 12 23.68 28.32 -33.39
N LEU A 13 24.18 28.60 -32.20
CA LEU A 13 24.27 27.62 -31.13
C LEU A 13 22.81 27.28 -30.72
N ALA A 14 22.26 26.23 -31.32
CA ALA A 14 21.10 25.58 -30.81
C ALA A 14 21.49 24.95 -29.47
N LEU A 15 21.27 25.68 -28.39
CA LEU A 15 21.20 25.13 -27.05
C LEU A 15 20.06 24.12 -27.04
N GLY A 16 20.40 22.88 -27.36
CA GLY A 16 19.52 21.75 -27.12
C GLY A 16 19.24 21.73 -25.62
N VAL A 17 18.11 22.26 -25.24
CA VAL A 17 17.50 21.95 -23.94
C VAL A 17 17.30 20.45 -23.96
N ARG A 18 18.29 19.70 -23.50
CA ARG A 18 18.06 18.33 -23.07
C ARG A 18 17.04 18.44 -21.96
N SER A 19 15.79 18.13 -22.29
CA SER A 19 14.84 17.69 -21.30
C SER A 19 15.57 16.57 -20.54
N GLN A 20 16.05 16.89 -19.35
CA GLN A 20 16.42 15.86 -18.40
C GLN A 20 15.12 15.09 -18.19
N SER A 21 15.04 13.91 -18.81
CA SER A 21 14.06 12.93 -18.40
C SER A 21 14.27 12.81 -16.88
N ALA A 22 13.30 13.31 -16.11
CA ALA A 22 13.30 13.11 -14.68
C ALA A 22 13.61 11.62 -14.50
N ASP A 23 14.72 11.32 -13.81
CA ASP A 23 15.11 9.97 -13.49
C ASP A 23 13.86 9.28 -12.97
N LYS A 24 13.36 8.31 -13.74
CA LYS A 24 12.23 7.52 -13.30
C LYS A 24 12.70 6.87 -12.01
N PRO A 25 12.11 7.22 -10.87
CA PRO A 25 12.54 6.61 -9.62
C PRO A 25 12.38 5.09 -9.80
N GLY A 26 13.48 4.38 -9.81
CA GLY A 26 13.68 2.97 -10.25
C GLY A 26 12.46 2.11 -10.34
N ASN A 27 11.92 1.25 -9.94
CA ASN A 27 10.86 0.27 -10.10
C ASN A 27 9.41 0.78 -10.09
N TRP A 28 9.12 2.00 -10.49
CA TRP A 28 7.75 2.47 -10.61
C TRP A 28 7.02 1.68 -11.68
N LYS A 29 5.90 1.06 -11.31
CA LYS A 29 5.03 0.32 -12.23
C LYS A 29 3.73 1.10 -12.40
N LEU A 30 3.37 1.30 -13.66
CA LEU A 30 2.08 1.85 -14.02
C LEU A 30 1.06 0.70 -14.04
N ILE A 31 0.06 0.77 -13.16
CA ILE A 31 -0.95 -0.27 -13.03
C ILE A 31 -2.30 0.36 -13.32
N ALA A 32 -2.93 -0.10 -14.40
CA ALA A 32 -4.31 0.24 -14.69
C ALA A 32 -5.24 -0.67 -13.90
N SER A 33 -6.25 -0.10 -13.27
CA SER A 33 -7.31 -0.85 -12.60
C SER A 33 -8.54 -0.90 -13.50
N ASP A 34 -9.10 -2.09 -13.71
CA ASP A 34 -10.34 -2.25 -14.47
C ASP A 34 -11.55 -1.60 -13.80
N GLU A 35 -11.43 -1.24 -12.54
CA GLU A 35 -12.50 -0.62 -11.75
C GLU A 35 -12.64 0.88 -12.00
N TYR A 36 -11.56 1.49 -12.48
CA TYR A 36 -11.54 2.92 -12.78
C TYR A 36 -11.25 3.14 -14.26
N PRO A 37 -12.00 4.02 -14.94
CA PRO A 37 -11.68 4.37 -16.32
C PRO A 37 -10.24 4.91 -16.43
N ALA A 38 -9.70 4.97 -17.62
CA ALA A 38 -8.29 5.22 -17.95
C ALA A 38 -7.58 6.40 -17.24
N GLU A 39 -8.32 7.19 -16.51
CA GLU A 39 -7.83 8.33 -15.73
C GLU A 39 -7.26 7.93 -14.35
N ASP A 40 -7.62 6.73 -13.83
CA ASP A 40 -7.15 6.27 -12.52
C ASP A 40 -6.01 5.26 -12.67
N VAL A 41 -4.89 5.78 -13.05
CA VAL A 41 -3.68 4.99 -13.22
C VAL A 41 -2.97 4.85 -11.87
N GLY A 42 -2.93 3.64 -11.34
CA GLY A 42 -2.19 3.34 -10.13
C GLY A 42 -0.69 3.32 -10.40
N VAL A 43 0.07 4.14 -9.67
CA VAL A 43 1.53 4.10 -9.68
C VAL A 43 1.99 3.35 -8.44
N ALA A 44 2.81 2.32 -8.61
CA ALA A 44 3.37 1.56 -7.51
C ALA A 44 4.90 1.58 -7.55
N THR A 45 5.52 1.71 -6.38
CA THR A 45 6.97 1.54 -6.24
C THR A 45 7.34 0.07 -6.31
N TYR A 46 6.57 -0.76 -5.62
CA TYR A 46 6.74 -2.21 -5.61
C TYR A 46 5.39 -2.92 -5.75
N THR A 47 5.43 -4.11 -6.32
CA THR A 47 4.32 -5.08 -6.33
C THR A 47 4.70 -6.25 -5.44
N VAL A 48 3.88 -6.55 -4.42
CA VAL A 48 4.25 -7.51 -3.38
C VAL A 48 4.50 -8.93 -3.91
N THR A 49 3.81 -9.33 -4.97
CA THR A 49 3.96 -10.66 -5.58
C THR A 49 5.22 -10.80 -6.40
N THR A 50 5.51 -9.83 -7.27
CA THR A 50 6.64 -9.90 -8.21
C THR A 50 7.97 -9.49 -7.60
N ASP A 51 7.95 -8.55 -6.66
CA ASP A 51 9.17 -7.99 -6.08
C ASP A 51 9.56 -8.65 -4.76
N PHE A 52 8.60 -9.28 -4.06
CA PHE A 52 8.80 -9.91 -2.74
C PHE A 52 8.25 -11.33 -2.62
N ASN A 53 7.74 -11.91 -3.71
CA ASN A 53 7.26 -13.29 -3.78
C ASN A 53 6.11 -13.62 -2.79
N ALA A 54 5.23 -12.65 -2.48
CA ALA A 54 4.02 -12.94 -1.72
C ALA A 54 3.13 -13.95 -2.46
N ASP A 55 2.53 -14.88 -1.73
CA ASP A 55 1.66 -15.92 -2.29
C ASP A 55 0.20 -15.45 -2.40
N PRO A 56 -0.31 -15.18 -3.61
CA PRO A 56 -1.68 -14.71 -3.82
C PRO A 56 -2.72 -15.83 -3.71
N THR A 57 -2.32 -17.08 -3.46
CA THR A 57 -3.24 -18.23 -3.31
C THR A 57 -3.73 -18.40 -1.87
N GLY A 58 -3.06 -17.79 -0.89
CA GLY A 58 -3.36 -17.90 0.54
C GLY A 58 -2.87 -19.20 1.19
N VAL A 59 -2.09 -20.00 0.48
CA VAL A 59 -1.54 -21.27 1.02
C VAL A 59 -0.34 -20.99 1.90
N LYS A 60 0.61 -20.18 1.41
CA LYS A 60 1.81 -19.83 2.16
C LYS A 60 1.57 -18.56 2.97
N ASN A 61 2.26 -18.46 4.12
CA ASN A 61 2.28 -17.20 4.88
C ASN A 61 3.07 -16.14 4.10
N SER A 62 2.45 -15.01 3.86
CA SER A 62 3.04 -13.89 3.13
C SER A 62 3.53 -12.75 4.04
N LEU A 63 3.52 -12.93 5.37
CA LEU A 63 3.89 -11.89 6.33
C LEU A 63 5.24 -11.26 6.02
N ASP A 64 6.27 -12.08 5.82
CA ASP A 64 7.65 -11.60 5.60
C ASP A 64 7.76 -10.81 4.30
N ALA A 65 7.07 -11.25 3.23
CA ALA A 65 7.04 -10.55 1.95
C ALA A 65 6.43 -9.13 2.11
N PHE A 66 5.30 -9.05 2.80
CA PHE A 66 4.65 -7.77 3.06
C PHE A 66 5.48 -6.87 3.96
N GLN A 67 5.98 -7.39 5.09
CA GLN A 67 6.71 -6.58 6.05
C GLN A 67 8.06 -6.10 5.47
N THR A 68 8.75 -6.94 4.70
CA THR A 68 9.98 -6.55 4.00
C THR A 68 9.71 -5.43 2.99
N ALA A 69 8.64 -5.54 2.20
CA ALA A 69 8.25 -4.53 1.24
C ALA A 69 7.93 -3.19 1.91
N LEU A 70 7.13 -3.22 2.99
CA LEU A 70 6.75 -2.03 3.76
C LEU A 70 7.96 -1.36 4.41
N THR A 71 8.83 -2.15 5.03
CA THR A 71 10.08 -1.66 5.65
C THR A 71 10.96 -0.97 4.62
N LYS A 72 11.17 -1.62 3.47
CA LYS A 72 11.99 -1.06 2.38
C LYS A 72 11.43 0.25 1.81
N LEU A 73 10.11 0.39 1.76
CA LEU A 73 9.46 1.65 1.38
C LEU A 73 9.65 2.73 2.46
N GLY A 74 9.59 2.36 3.73
CA GLY A 74 9.79 3.27 4.85
C GLY A 74 11.22 3.81 5.00
N GLU A 75 12.21 3.08 4.51
CA GLU A 75 13.60 3.54 4.43
C GLU A 75 13.79 4.69 3.42
N ASN A 76 12.90 4.79 2.46
CA ASN A 76 12.89 5.91 1.52
C ASN A 76 12.21 7.12 2.17
N ARG A 77 12.92 8.22 2.32
CA ARG A 77 12.38 9.48 2.89
C ARG A 77 11.12 10.01 2.20
N ARG A 78 10.87 9.61 0.96
CA ARG A 78 9.68 9.98 0.18
C ARG A 78 8.54 8.98 0.35
N GLY A 79 8.76 7.90 1.11
CA GLY A 79 7.80 6.81 1.19
C GLY A 79 7.63 6.08 -0.14
N GLY A 80 6.43 5.63 -0.41
CA GLY A 80 6.09 4.99 -1.68
C GLY A 80 4.80 4.19 -1.62
N VAL A 81 4.48 3.51 -2.71
CA VAL A 81 3.27 2.71 -2.86
C VAL A 81 3.63 1.24 -3.00
N LEU A 82 3.12 0.41 -2.08
CA LEU A 82 3.08 -1.03 -2.21
C LEU A 82 1.78 -1.43 -2.88
N PHE A 83 1.85 -1.95 -4.09
CA PHE A 83 0.70 -2.54 -4.76
C PHE A 83 0.54 -4.02 -4.39
N VAL A 84 -0.68 -4.38 -4.07
CA VAL A 84 -1.08 -5.74 -3.71
C VAL A 84 -2.11 -6.21 -4.74
N PRO A 85 -1.73 -7.00 -5.74
CA PRO A 85 -2.66 -7.51 -6.76
C PRO A 85 -3.82 -8.29 -6.17
N ALA A 86 -4.89 -8.47 -6.95
CA ALA A 86 -5.99 -9.33 -6.58
C ALA A 86 -5.48 -10.73 -6.21
N GLY A 87 -6.00 -11.29 -5.12
CA GLY A 87 -5.59 -12.58 -4.57
C GLY A 87 -5.91 -12.70 -3.10
N ARG A 88 -5.63 -13.85 -2.53
CA ARG A 88 -5.77 -14.13 -1.11
C ARG A 88 -4.41 -14.28 -0.48
N TYR A 89 -4.11 -13.48 0.54
CA TYR A 89 -2.81 -13.47 1.19
C TYR A 89 -2.98 -13.85 2.66
N ARG A 90 -2.44 -15.01 3.05
CA ARG A 90 -2.41 -15.41 4.44
C ARG A 90 -1.33 -14.64 5.18
N ILE A 91 -1.71 -13.98 6.26
CA ILE A 91 -0.82 -13.17 7.09
C ILE A 91 -0.87 -13.69 8.52
N SER A 92 0.16 -14.42 8.92
CA SER A 92 0.26 -15.03 10.26
C SER A 92 1.09 -14.13 11.18
N GLY A 93 0.61 -12.91 11.42
CA GLY A 93 1.29 -11.92 12.27
C GLY A 93 0.72 -10.52 12.09
N LYS A 94 1.49 -9.52 12.46
CA LYS A 94 1.12 -8.11 12.43
C LYS A 94 1.87 -7.40 11.31
N LEU A 95 1.22 -6.42 10.69
CA LEU A 95 1.81 -5.55 9.70
C LEU A 95 1.99 -4.14 10.28
N PHE A 96 3.11 -3.54 9.94
CA PHE A 96 3.43 -2.17 10.30
C PHE A 96 3.66 -1.36 9.03
N ILE A 97 2.86 -0.30 8.85
CA ILE A 97 2.98 0.60 7.70
C ILE A 97 3.74 1.85 8.15
N PRO A 98 4.99 2.01 7.72
CA PRO A 98 5.82 3.15 8.11
C PRO A 98 5.36 4.46 7.47
N THR A 99 5.77 5.56 8.08
CA THR A 99 5.46 6.93 7.62
C THR A 99 5.68 7.12 6.11
N GLY A 100 4.75 7.76 5.45
CA GLY A 100 4.81 8.06 4.01
C GLY A 100 4.47 6.91 3.08
N VAL A 101 4.14 5.72 3.62
CA VAL A 101 3.87 4.53 2.81
C VAL A 101 2.37 4.35 2.59
N THR A 102 2.01 4.05 1.35
CA THR A 102 0.67 3.63 0.96
C THR A 102 0.67 2.15 0.61
N MET A 103 -0.18 1.36 1.26
CA MET A 103 -0.51 0.01 0.81
C MET A 103 -1.84 0.04 0.05
N ARG A 104 -1.80 -0.32 -1.23
CA ARG A 104 -2.96 -0.28 -2.13
C ARG A 104 -3.19 -1.65 -2.75
N GLY A 105 -4.42 -2.13 -2.64
CA GLY A 105 -4.89 -3.33 -3.33
C GLY A 105 -5.80 -3.03 -4.52
N GLU A 106 -6.47 -4.08 -4.97
CA GLU A 106 -7.59 -4.04 -5.91
C GLU A 106 -8.85 -4.45 -5.14
N TRP A 107 -9.74 -3.48 -4.93
CA TRP A 107 -10.97 -3.75 -4.18
C TRP A 107 -12.15 -3.91 -5.13
N LYS A 108 -12.94 -4.94 -4.90
CA LYS A 108 -14.25 -5.10 -5.52
C LYS A 108 -15.32 -5.09 -4.45
N ARG A 109 -16.42 -4.42 -4.73
CA ARG A 109 -17.56 -4.35 -3.81
C ARG A 109 -18.08 -5.76 -3.52
N PRO A 110 -18.14 -6.19 -2.26
CA PRO A 110 -18.76 -7.46 -1.91
C PRO A 110 -20.24 -7.51 -2.31
N VAL A 111 -20.66 -8.62 -2.91
CA VAL A 111 -22.04 -8.85 -3.33
C VAL A 111 -22.60 -10.04 -2.56
N LYS A 112 -23.76 -9.87 -1.94
CA LYS A 112 -24.42 -10.94 -1.17
C LYS A 112 -24.56 -12.24 -2.01
N GLY A 113 -24.11 -13.35 -1.46
CA GLY A 113 -24.18 -14.66 -2.09
C GLY A 113 -23.13 -14.93 -3.18
N LYS A 114 -22.18 -14.01 -3.38
CA LYS A 114 -21.03 -14.23 -4.27
C LYS A 114 -19.72 -14.28 -3.47
N PRO A 115 -18.70 -15.01 -3.95
CA PRO A 115 -17.36 -14.94 -3.37
C PRO A 115 -16.84 -13.51 -3.38
N VAL A 116 -16.11 -13.14 -2.33
CA VAL A 116 -15.39 -11.86 -2.28
C VAL A 116 -14.20 -11.94 -3.23
N GLU A 117 -14.06 -10.93 -4.08
CA GLU A 117 -12.99 -10.80 -5.09
C GLU A 117 -12.07 -9.62 -4.75
N GLY A 118 -10.98 -9.49 -5.53
CA GLY A 118 -9.96 -8.46 -5.35
C GLY A 118 -8.88 -8.89 -4.37
N THR A 119 -8.24 -7.91 -3.74
CA THR A 119 -7.17 -8.14 -2.76
C THR A 119 -7.77 -8.49 -1.40
N ILE A 120 -7.45 -9.66 -0.86
CA ILE A 120 -7.95 -10.15 0.42
C ILE A 120 -6.77 -10.51 1.33
N LEU A 121 -6.62 -9.81 2.44
CA LEU A 121 -5.70 -10.18 3.51
C LEU A 121 -6.43 -11.10 4.49
N MET A 122 -5.98 -12.34 4.58
CA MET A 122 -6.52 -13.33 5.52
C MET A 122 -5.74 -13.27 6.81
N VAL A 123 -6.40 -12.85 7.88
CA VAL A 123 -5.78 -12.72 9.21
C VAL A 123 -5.68 -14.10 9.83
N ASP A 124 -4.46 -14.61 9.93
CA ASP A 124 -4.16 -15.91 10.52
C ASP A 124 -3.38 -15.71 11.83
N THR A 125 -4.01 -15.01 12.78
CA THR A 125 -3.51 -14.78 14.12
C THR A 125 -4.42 -15.41 15.16
N GLN A 126 -3.90 -15.59 16.38
CA GLN A 126 -4.69 -16.16 17.46
C GLN A 126 -5.72 -15.16 17.98
N SER A 127 -6.91 -15.66 18.30
CA SER A 127 -7.94 -14.95 19.08
C SER A 127 -7.61 -14.97 20.58
N GLY A 128 -8.36 -14.22 21.38
CA GLY A 128 -8.29 -14.27 22.83
C GLY A 128 -7.65 -13.03 23.47
N SER A 129 -7.34 -12.01 22.69
CA SER A 129 -6.82 -10.73 23.20
C SER A 129 -7.50 -9.55 22.50
N GLU A 130 -7.70 -8.47 23.23
CA GLU A 130 -8.26 -7.20 22.73
C GLU A 130 -7.24 -6.05 22.83
N THR A 131 -5.97 -6.37 23.13
CA THR A 131 -4.96 -5.33 23.38
C THR A 131 -4.60 -4.59 22.09
N GLU A 132 -4.51 -3.28 22.16
CA GLU A 132 -4.12 -2.43 21.01
C GLU A 132 -2.73 -2.81 20.46
N SER A 133 -1.79 -3.18 21.33
CA SER A 133 -0.46 -3.65 20.90
C SER A 133 -0.49 -4.92 20.04
N GLY A 134 -1.62 -5.62 20.03
CA GLY A 134 -1.88 -6.78 19.18
C GLY A 134 -2.47 -6.45 17.82
N ALA A 135 -2.71 -5.17 17.49
CA ALA A 135 -3.38 -4.76 16.25
C ALA A 135 -2.79 -5.44 15.02
N PHE A 136 -3.67 -5.87 14.09
CA PHE A 136 -3.25 -6.56 12.88
C PHE A 136 -2.46 -5.64 11.95
N ILE A 137 -2.93 -4.41 11.75
CA ILE A 137 -2.20 -3.38 11.00
C ILE A 137 -2.02 -2.16 11.89
N THR A 138 -0.77 -1.76 12.11
CA THR A 138 -0.44 -0.47 12.74
C THR A 138 0.02 0.49 11.67
N MET A 139 -0.57 1.69 11.65
CA MET A 139 -0.29 2.74 10.68
C MET A 139 0.42 3.90 11.35
N GLU A 140 1.57 4.31 10.83
CA GLU A 140 2.27 5.55 11.23
C GLU A 140 1.68 6.80 10.54
N PRO A 141 2.08 8.02 10.94
CA PRO A 141 1.62 9.26 10.30
C PRO A 141 1.84 9.28 8.79
N SER A 142 0.96 9.99 8.07
CA SER A 142 1.04 10.16 6.61
C SER A 142 1.02 8.87 5.82
N THR A 143 0.25 7.88 6.28
CA THR A 143 0.10 6.57 5.63
C THR A 143 -1.29 6.40 5.02
N ALA A 144 -1.38 5.50 4.05
CA ALA A 144 -2.67 5.11 3.51
C ALA A 144 -2.81 3.59 3.36
N LEU A 145 -4.01 3.10 3.68
CA LEU A 145 -4.44 1.73 3.42
C LEU A 145 -5.68 1.79 2.54
N THR A 146 -5.60 1.26 1.32
CA THR A 146 -6.67 1.48 0.36
C THR A 146 -6.96 0.25 -0.51
N HIS A 147 -8.24 0.12 -0.92
CA HIS A 147 -8.68 -0.80 -1.95
C HIS A 147 -8.40 -2.28 -1.65
N LEU A 148 -8.78 -2.77 -0.48
CA LEU A 148 -8.60 -4.17 -0.12
C LEU A 148 -9.65 -4.65 0.89
N THR A 149 -9.71 -5.94 1.07
CA THR A 149 -10.54 -6.59 2.09
C THR A 149 -9.63 -7.24 3.12
N ILE A 150 -9.97 -7.10 4.40
CA ILE A 150 -9.33 -7.82 5.51
C ILE A 150 -10.36 -8.79 6.07
N TRP A 151 -10.00 -10.06 6.11
CA TRP A 151 -10.90 -11.13 6.50
C TRP A 151 -10.31 -11.98 7.63
N TYR A 152 -11.14 -12.27 8.62
CA TYR A 152 -10.84 -13.17 9.74
C TYR A 152 -11.51 -14.54 9.49
N PRO A 153 -10.82 -15.48 8.82
CA PRO A 153 -11.41 -16.75 8.45
C PRO A 153 -11.77 -17.65 9.64
N HIS A 154 -11.09 -17.45 10.78
CA HIS A 154 -11.30 -18.26 12.00
C HIS A 154 -12.30 -17.63 12.98
N GLN A 155 -12.87 -16.47 12.65
CA GLN A 155 -13.94 -15.88 13.45
C GLN A 155 -15.28 -16.50 13.07
N ASP A 156 -15.92 -17.06 14.05
CA ASP A 156 -17.25 -17.65 13.92
C ASP A 156 -18.30 -16.64 14.43
N PRO A 157 -19.25 -16.21 13.59
CA PRO A 157 -20.32 -15.30 13.99
C PRO A 157 -21.22 -15.86 15.09
N ASP A 158 -21.34 -17.19 15.20
CA ASP A 158 -22.16 -17.86 16.22
C ASP A 158 -21.38 -18.10 17.52
N ASN A 159 -20.04 -17.98 17.48
CA ASN A 159 -19.17 -18.12 18.65
C ASN A 159 -18.03 -17.08 18.58
N ILE A 160 -18.40 -15.83 18.75
CA ILE A 160 -17.51 -14.67 18.61
C ILE A 160 -16.38 -14.74 19.63
N LYS A 161 -15.15 -14.65 19.13
CA LYS A 161 -13.94 -14.58 19.95
C LYS A 161 -13.31 -13.20 19.87
N PRO A 162 -12.73 -12.70 20.96
CA PRO A 162 -12.03 -11.42 20.93
C PRO A 162 -10.80 -11.48 20.06
N TYR A 163 -10.59 -10.43 19.26
CA TYR A 163 -9.39 -10.16 18.49
C TYR A 163 -8.93 -8.73 18.75
N PRO A 164 -7.62 -8.47 18.66
CA PRO A 164 -7.10 -7.11 18.69
C PRO A 164 -7.70 -6.24 17.57
N PRO A 165 -7.54 -4.91 17.65
CA PRO A 165 -7.96 -4.03 16.57
C PRO A 165 -7.43 -4.47 15.22
N THR A 166 -8.27 -4.40 14.20
CA THR A 166 -7.84 -4.70 12.83
C THR A 166 -6.89 -3.64 12.32
N ILE A 167 -7.19 -2.37 12.57
CA ILE A 167 -6.36 -1.23 12.19
C ILE A 167 -6.19 -0.32 13.40
N LEU A 168 -4.94 -0.01 13.72
CA LEU A 168 -4.57 0.94 14.76
C LEU A 168 -3.83 2.12 14.12
N TYR A 169 -4.31 3.34 14.40
CA TYR A 169 -3.61 4.57 14.02
C TYR A 169 -2.63 4.96 15.10
N GLY A 170 -1.36 5.00 14.72
CA GLY A 170 -0.28 5.38 15.57
C GLY A 170 0.13 4.30 16.57
N ARG A 171 1.09 4.65 17.38
CA ARG A 171 1.58 3.84 18.49
C ARG A 171 1.77 4.73 19.72
N GLU A 172 1.73 4.14 20.88
CA GLU A 172 1.96 4.82 22.14
C GLU A 172 3.27 5.63 22.11
N GLY A 173 3.22 6.87 22.57
CA GLY A 173 4.39 7.76 22.62
C GLY A 173 4.81 8.42 21.31
N VAL A 174 4.08 8.21 20.21
CA VAL A 174 4.33 8.90 18.94
C VAL A 174 3.33 10.03 18.76
N TRP A 175 3.81 11.27 18.76
CA TRP A 175 3.01 12.47 18.47
C TRP A 175 2.75 12.57 16.96
N GLY A 176 1.55 13.06 16.60
CA GLY A 176 1.26 13.41 15.22
C GLY A 176 0.80 12.23 14.36
N ASN A 177 -0.19 11.46 14.82
CA ASN A 177 -0.87 10.43 14.00
C ASN A 177 -1.74 11.06 12.91
N ASP A 178 -1.28 12.17 12.34
CA ASP A 178 -2.01 12.96 11.38
C ASP A 178 -1.87 12.36 9.97
N TYR A 179 -2.88 12.65 9.14
CA TYR A 179 -2.88 12.28 7.71
C TYR A 179 -2.92 10.77 7.42
N CYS A 180 -3.37 9.94 8.35
CA CYS A 180 -3.68 8.55 8.05
C CYS A 180 -4.98 8.45 7.25
N ASN A 181 -4.98 7.65 6.20
CA ASN A 181 -6.12 7.46 5.32
C ASN A 181 -6.48 5.98 5.17
N VAL A 182 -7.74 5.63 5.44
CA VAL A 182 -8.29 4.30 5.14
C VAL A 182 -9.48 4.50 4.21
N ARG A 183 -9.38 3.98 2.98
CA ARG A 183 -10.40 4.18 1.95
C ARG A 183 -10.64 2.90 1.15
N HIS A 184 -11.91 2.60 0.86
CA HIS A 184 -12.31 1.38 0.14
C HIS A 184 -11.73 0.11 0.79
N VAL A 185 -11.80 0.04 2.12
CA VAL A 185 -11.40 -1.13 2.90
C VAL A 185 -12.64 -1.79 3.47
N THR A 186 -12.77 -3.10 3.23
CA THR A 186 -13.83 -3.92 3.81
C THR A 186 -13.26 -4.78 4.92
N LEU A 187 -13.86 -4.73 6.10
CA LEU A 187 -13.51 -5.60 7.23
C LEU A 187 -14.57 -6.71 7.33
N VAL A 188 -14.15 -7.96 7.19
CA VAL A 188 -15.04 -9.13 7.24
C VAL A 188 -14.74 -9.93 8.50
N ASN A 189 -15.76 -10.16 9.32
CA ASN A 189 -15.69 -10.88 10.59
C ASN A 189 -14.68 -10.28 11.58
N SER A 190 -14.39 -8.99 11.48
CA SER A 190 -13.51 -8.32 12.41
C SER A 190 -14.23 -8.10 13.75
N TYR A 191 -13.56 -8.42 14.86
CA TYR A 191 -14.08 -8.17 16.20
C TYR A 191 -14.00 -6.69 16.57
N SER A 192 -12.82 -6.10 16.38
CA SER A 192 -12.58 -4.67 16.56
C SER A 192 -12.06 -4.08 15.25
N GLY A 193 -12.71 -3.03 14.78
CA GLY A 193 -12.43 -2.43 13.48
C GLY A 193 -11.20 -1.52 13.49
N ILE A 194 -11.45 -0.20 13.49
CA ILE A 194 -10.41 0.83 13.43
C ILE A 194 -10.36 1.53 14.78
N VAL A 195 -9.19 1.59 15.38
CA VAL A 195 -8.94 2.30 16.64
C VAL A 195 -7.99 3.47 16.37
N LEU A 196 -8.44 4.64 16.79
CA LEU A 196 -7.62 5.87 16.80
C LEU A 196 -7.01 5.98 18.19
N SER A 197 -5.82 5.43 18.40
CA SER A 197 -5.16 5.52 19.70
C SER A 197 -4.68 6.95 19.93
N ARG A 198 -5.23 7.57 20.98
CA ARG A 198 -4.68 8.75 21.64
C ARG A 198 -4.57 8.41 23.11
N LYS A 199 -3.52 7.74 23.51
CA LYS A 199 -3.11 7.78 24.91
C LYS A 199 -2.16 8.95 25.09
N ASN A 200 -2.70 10.01 25.69
CA ASN A 200 -1.89 11.11 26.22
C ASN A 200 -1.08 10.60 27.41
#